data_e16baf50e8d4dfc38217fb49175bf898
#
_entry.id   e16baf50e8d4dfc38217fb49175bf898
#
_cell.length_a   1.000
_cell.length_b   1.000
_cell.length_c   1.000
_cell.angle_alpha   90.00
_cell.angle_beta   90.00
_cell.angle_gamma   90.00
#
_symmetry.space_group_name_H-M   'P 1'
#
loop_
_entity.id
_entity.type
_entity.pdbx_description
1 polymer ?
#
loop_
_entity_poly.entity_id
_entity_poly.type
_entity_poly.pdbx_seq_one_letter_code
_entity_poly.pdbx_strand_id
1 'polypeptide(L)'
;MAPASLPPASSVLATLSLPSNRLAAARLAERGGAPVAAQPGIDHYRILRTDEVDATDAPLTAEERASIIATAAAAIRSTGDDFAGTARMAAKLSIADAPAENFETVAAVIATLPAKSDMVNHDPRIRDDRESERVVEEERNVRLSAFLYAASRENDNDFHLIVGQNPQGQEEVYMTMEVSGLPQASADTFAKLKSARDLFQGFFGDKTPGATYDFYDPPIPIRVEGSLFFDMSHAHGQSPGPPTLHPHMPVIWEVHPISSIEFEPGPNA
;
A
#
# COMPACT_ATOMS: atom_id res chain seq x y z
N MET A 1 31.63 31.98 8.94
CA MET A 1 30.37 31.49 9.58
C MET A 1 29.89 30.32 8.73
N ALA A 2 30.00 29.11 9.25
CA ALA A 2 29.51 27.91 8.58
C ALA A 2 28.00 27.82 8.80
N PRO A 3 27.20 27.33 7.83
CA PRO A 3 25.77 27.12 8.03
C PRO A 3 25.52 25.97 9.00
N ALA A 4 24.60 26.17 9.91
CA ALA A 4 24.16 25.15 10.85
C ALA A 4 23.52 24.00 10.07
N SER A 5 24.01 22.78 10.28
CA SER A 5 23.42 21.55 9.74
C SER A 5 22.07 21.30 10.42
N LEU A 6 21.04 21.11 9.62
CA LEU A 6 19.73 20.63 10.08
C LEU A 6 19.88 19.21 10.65
N PRO A 7 19.18 18.85 11.71
CA PRO A 7 19.17 17.49 12.22
C PRO A 7 18.52 16.55 11.18
N PRO A 8 18.96 15.28 11.08
CA PRO A 8 18.44 14.35 10.11
C PRO A 8 16.96 14.01 10.42
N ALA A 9 16.16 13.92 9.39
CA ALA A 9 14.72 13.60 9.43
C ALA A 9 14.37 12.26 10.14
N SER A 10 15.39 11.44 10.43
CA SER A 10 15.30 10.16 11.17
C SER A 10 14.64 10.23 12.55
N SER A 11 14.61 11.41 13.20
CA SER A 11 14.16 11.48 14.58
C SER A 11 12.65 11.41 14.77
N VAL A 12 11.87 11.74 13.76
CA VAL A 12 10.39 11.79 13.87
C VAL A 12 9.77 10.42 13.64
N LEU A 13 10.26 9.64 12.68
CA LEU A 13 9.79 8.27 12.45
C LEU A 13 10.24 7.27 13.52
N ALA A 14 11.43 7.48 14.10
CA ALA A 14 11.88 6.68 15.24
C ALA A 14 10.92 6.80 16.44
N THR A 15 10.21 7.91 16.56
CA THR A 15 9.25 8.12 17.65
C THR A 15 7.91 7.43 17.41
N LEU A 16 7.51 7.23 16.13
CA LEU A 16 6.28 6.51 15.78
C LEU A 16 6.43 4.98 15.77
N SER A 17 7.63 4.46 15.55
CA SER A 17 7.87 3.01 15.49
C SER A 17 8.45 2.37 16.75
N LEU A 18 8.88 3.11 17.77
CA LEU A 18 9.73 2.57 18.82
C LEU A 18 9.11 2.19 20.18
N PRO A 19 7.94 2.66 20.66
CA PRO A 19 7.50 2.22 22.00
C PRO A 19 6.80 0.86 22.01
N SER A 20 6.20 0.43 20.90
CA SER A 20 5.26 -0.69 20.92
C SER A 20 5.91 -2.06 20.83
N ASN A 21 6.98 -2.23 20.04
CA ASN A 21 7.55 -3.55 19.80
C ASN A 21 8.17 -4.22 21.05
N ARG A 22 8.75 -3.45 21.98
CA ARG A 22 9.31 -4.01 23.23
C ARG A 22 8.25 -4.33 24.26
N LEU A 23 7.18 -3.55 24.33
CA LEU A 23 6.07 -3.79 25.28
C LEU A 23 5.16 -4.91 24.82
N ALA A 24 4.91 -5.04 23.53
CA ALA A 24 4.12 -6.15 22.97
C ALA A 24 4.86 -7.48 23.12
N ALA A 25 6.15 -7.55 22.81
CA ALA A 25 6.97 -8.75 23.00
C ALA A 25 7.09 -9.17 24.48
N ALA A 26 7.23 -8.21 25.40
CA ALA A 26 7.29 -8.50 26.83
C ALA A 26 5.98 -9.05 27.39
N ARG A 27 4.83 -8.56 26.93
CA ARG A 27 3.50 -9.02 27.38
C ARG A 27 3.09 -10.38 26.82
N LEU A 28 3.60 -10.76 25.62
CA LEU A 28 3.40 -12.12 25.08
C LEU A 28 4.24 -13.17 25.83
N ALA A 29 5.45 -12.82 26.27
CA ALA A 29 6.32 -13.72 27.02
C ALA A 29 5.77 -14.09 28.42
N GLU A 30 4.91 -13.27 29.01
CA GLU A 30 4.30 -13.50 30.32
C GLU A 30 3.08 -14.45 30.31
N ARG A 31 2.54 -14.78 29.12
CA ARG A 31 1.42 -15.74 28.98
C ARG A 31 1.91 -17.12 28.53
N GLY A 32 2.63 -17.82 29.38
CA GLY A 32 3.18 -19.16 29.14
C GLY A 32 2.14 -20.20 28.67
N GLY A 33 1.73 -20.13 27.40
CA GLY A 33 0.99 -21.15 26.66
C GLY A 33 1.90 -21.68 25.55
N ALA A 34 1.91 -23.01 25.34
CA ALA A 34 2.62 -23.62 24.23
C ALA A 34 2.18 -22.97 22.91
N PRO A 35 3.12 -22.70 21.95
CA PRO A 35 2.78 -22.10 20.69
C PRO A 35 1.87 -23.06 19.90
N VAL A 36 0.58 -22.75 19.86
CA VAL A 36 -0.29 -23.24 18.80
C VAL A 36 0.23 -22.56 17.55
N ALA A 37 0.57 -23.33 16.50
CA ALA A 37 0.95 -22.77 15.22
C ALA A 37 -0.15 -21.80 14.79
N ALA A 38 0.08 -20.51 14.97
CA ALA A 38 -0.90 -19.48 14.71
C ALA A 38 -1.12 -19.43 13.20
N GLN A 39 -2.35 -19.63 12.76
CA GLN A 39 -2.72 -19.30 11.40
C GLN A 39 -2.49 -17.79 11.21
N PRO A 40 -1.87 -17.35 10.11
CA PRO A 40 -1.70 -15.95 9.84
C PRO A 40 -3.07 -15.26 9.78
N GLY A 41 -3.28 -14.25 10.59
CA GLY A 41 -4.53 -13.50 10.66
C GLY A 41 -4.30 -12.16 11.34
N ILE A 42 -5.16 -11.20 11.03
CA ILE A 42 -5.06 -9.81 11.52
C ILE A 42 -5.12 -9.68 13.04
N ASP A 43 -5.64 -10.67 13.74
CA ASP A 43 -5.77 -10.65 15.21
C ASP A 43 -4.43 -10.60 15.96
N HIS A 44 -3.33 -10.89 15.29
CA HIS A 44 -1.97 -10.79 15.84
C HIS A 44 -1.38 -9.37 15.77
N TYR A 45 -2.07 -8.45 15.10
CA TYR A 45 -1.62 -7.10 14.84
C TYR A 45 -2.53 -6.08 15.50
N ARG A 46 -1.95 -5.01 16.03
CA ARG A 46 -2.71 -3.86 16.49
C ARG A 46 -3.04 -2.98 15.29
N ILE A 47 -4.30 -2.59 15.18
CA ILE A 47 -4.76 -1.65 14.15
C ILE A 47 -4.85 -0.27 14.81
N LEU A 48 -4.15 0.71 14.22
CA LEU A 48 -4.22 2.12 14.57
C LEU A 48 -4.89 2.85 13.41
N ARG A 49 -6.00 3.51 13.67
CA ARG A 49 -6.72 4.28 12.65
C ARG A 49 -6.12 5.67 12.46
N THR A 50 -6.29 6.26 11.29
CA THR A 50 -5.75 7.58 10.95
C THR A 50 -6.16 8.66 11.95
N ASP A 51 -7.38 8.61 12.46
CA ASP A 51 -7.90 9.53 13.48
C ASP A 51 -7.21 9.38 14.84
N GLU A 52 -6.67 8.22 15.16
CA GLU A 52 -5.87 7.98 16.38
C GLU A 52 -4.42 8.45 16.23
N VAL A 53 -3.89 8.39 15.00
CA VAL A 53 -2.51 8.81 14.68
C VAL A 53 -2.42 10.32 14.47
N ASP A 54 -3.40 10.91 13.81
CA ASP A 54 -3.45 12.35 13.53
C ASP A 54 -3.77 13.20 14.78
N ALA A 55 -4.32 12.59 15.82
CA ALA A 55 -4.56 13.29 17.08
C ALA A 55 -3.27 13.76 17.79
N THR A 56 -2.10 13.27 17.37
CA THR A 56 -0.79 13.65 17.92
C THR A 56 -0.08 14.74 17.11
N ASP A 57 -0.47 14.98 15.85
CA ASP A 57 0.07 16.02 14.97
C ASP A 57 -1.02 17.04 14.61
N ALA A 58 -0.66 18.26 14.29
CA ALA A 58 -1.50 19.46 14.14
C ALA A 58 -2.96 19.22 13.69
N PRO A 59 -3.94 19.94 14.23
CA PRO A 59 -5.37 19.69 13.97
C PRO A 59 -5.67 19.83 12.47
N LEU A 60 -6.29 18.80 11.88
CA LEU A 60 -6.76 18.78 10.50
C LEU A 60 -7.57 20.05 10.19
N THR A 61 -7.34 20.65 9.04
CA THR A 61 -8.13 21.76 8.53
C THR A 61 -9.59 21.33 8.28
N ALA A 62 -10.51 22.28 8.22
CA ALA A 62 -11.91 21.98 7.91
C ALA A 62 -12.08 21.32 6.53
N GLU A 63 -11.22 21.64 5.58
CA GLU A 63 -11.23 21.09 4.21
C GLU A 63 -10.73 19.63 4.20
N GLU A 64 -9.67 19.32 4.94
CA GLU A 64 -9.16 17.95 5.10
C GLU A 64 -10.20 17.04 5.77
N ARG A 65 -10.87 17.52 6.82
CA ARG A 65 -11.99 16.79 7.46
C ARG A 65 -13.15 16.56 6.50
N ALA A 66 -13.52 17.58 5.72
CA ALA A 66 -14.60 17.46 4.73
C ALA A 66 -14.24 16.45 3.63
N SER A 67 -12.98 16.42 3.18
CA SER A 67 -12.46 15.44 2.23
C SER A 67 -12.53 14.03 2.78
N ILE A 68 -12.07 13.79 4.01
CA ILE A 68 -12.13 12.49 4.69
C ILE A 68 -13.58 12.00 4.83
N ILE A 69 -14.49 12.90 5.25
CA ILE A 69 -15.92 12.58 5.39
C ILE A 69 -16.56 12.28 4.03
N ALA A 70 -16.21 13.03 2.98
CA ALA A 70 -16.71 12.79 1.63
C ALA A 70 -16.20 11.45 1.08
N THR A 71 -14.94 11.10 1.30
CA THR A 71 -14.31 9.83 0.93
C THR A 71 -14.97 8.67 1.68
N ALA A 72 -15.14 8.78 2.99
CA ALA A 72 -15.84 7.79 3.79
C ALA A 72 -17.32 7.59 3.36
N ALA A 73 -18.02 8.69 3.04
CA ALA A 73 -19.39 8.62 2.54
C ALA A 73 -19.51 8.00 1.14
N ALA A 74 -18.49 8.15 0.30
CA ALA A 74 -18.43 7.50 -1.02
C ALA A 74 -18.12 6.00 -0.89
N ALA A 75 -17.21 5.60 -0.01
CA ALA A 75 -16.90 4.21 0.27
C ALA A 75 -18.09 3.40 0.81
N ILE A 76 -18.98 4.03 1.60
CA ILE A 76 -20.23 3.40 2.07
C ILE A 76 -21.17 3.04 0.90
N ARG A 77 -21.06 3.69 -0.26
CA ARG A 77 -21.91 3.41 -1.44
C ARG A 77 -21.40 2.23 -2.28
N SER A 78 -20.18 1.81 -2.09
CA SER A 78 -19.55 0.73 -2.83
C SER A 78 -19.54 -0.55 -1.98
N THR A 79 -20.64 -1.32 -2.04
CA THR A 79 -20.82 -2.56 -1.25
C THR A 79 -20.32 -3.82 -1.96
N GLY A 80 -19.77 -3.71 -3.18
CA GLY A 80 -19.32 -4.84 -4.00
C GLY A 80 -17.80 -4.91 -4.12
N ASP A 81 -17.32 -6.00 -4.70
CA ASP A 81 -15.91 -6.21 -5.01
C ASP A 81 -15.52 -5.76 -6.43
N ASP A 82 -16.51 -5.42 -7.27
CA ASP A 82 -16.27 -5.01 -8.64
C ASP A 82 -15.54 -3.66 -8.70
N PHE A 83 -14.62 -3.53 -9.64
CA PHE A 83 -13.91 -2.28 -9.89
C PHE A 83 -14.89 -1.18 -10.30
N ALA A 84 -14.85 -0.06 -9.60
CA ALA A 84 -15.78 1.05 -9.79
C ALA A 84 -15.12 2.32 -10.38
N GLY A 85 -13.81 2.28 -10.65
CA GLY A 85 -13.05 3.39 -11.22
C GLY A 85 -13.21 3.53 -12.73
N THR A 86 -12.70 4.65 -13.25
CA THR A 86 -12.65 4.93 -14.69
C THR A 86 -11.26 5.31 -15.18
N ALA A 87 -10.43 5.90 -14.33
CA ALA A 87 -9.08 6.31 -14.68
C ALA A 87 -8.22 5.08 -15.01
N ARG A 88 -7.75 5.00 -16.26
CA ARG A 88 -6.89 3.92 -16.76
C ARG A 88 -7.37 2.51 -16.40
N MET A 89 -8.70 2.29 -16.44
CA MET A 89 -9.29 1.02 -16.02
C MET A 89 -8.70 -0.19 -16.79
N ALA A 90 -8.44 -0.03 -18.08
CA ALA A 90 -7.84 -1.10 -18.89
C ALA A 90 -6.46 -1.50 -18.36
N ALA A 91 -5.60 -0.54 -18.02
CA ALA A 91 -4.30 -0.80 -17.43
C ALA A 91 -4.42 -1.36 -15.99
N LYS A 92 -5.23 -0.74 -15.13
CA LYS A 92 -5.42 -1.15 -13.73
C LYS A 92 -5.91 -2.60 -13.58
N LEU A 93 -6.72 -3.09 -14.50
CA LEU A 93 -7.29 -4.45 -14.47
C LEU A 93 -6.54 -5.45 -15.36
N SER A 94 -5.48 -5.05 -16.05
CA SER A 94 -4.61 -5.94 -16.83
C SER A 94 -3.42 -6.40 -15.98
N ILE A 95 -2.84 -7.53 -16.35
CA ILE A 95 -1.56 -8.02 -15.81
C ILE A 95 -0.57 -8.01 -16.95
N ALA A 96 0.63 -7.46 -16.74
CA ALA A 96 1.68 -7.42 -17.75
C ALA A 96 2.03 -8.82 -18.27
N ASP A 97 2.20 -8.96 -19.58
CA ASP A 97 2.61 -10.22 -20.22
C ASP A 97 4.15 -10.36 -20.18
N ALA A 98 4.70 -10.43 -18.96
CA ALA A 98 6.12 -10.55 -18.71
C ALA A 98 6.39 -11.48 -17.52
N PRO A 99 7.54 -12.19 -17.50
CA PRO A 99 7.93 -12.94 -16.29
C PRO A 99 8.18 -12.00 -15.11
N ALA A 100 7.89 -12.47 -13.90
CA ALA A 100 8.12 -11.68 -12.70
C ALA A 100 9.63 -11.50 -12.42
N GLU A 101 10.04 -10.26 -12.24
CA GLU A 101 11.37 -9.87 -11.77
C GLU A 101 11.41 -9.97 -10.24
N ASN A 102 12.42 -10.66 -9.69
CA ASN A 102 12.54 -10.79 -8.23
C ASN A 102 13.39 -9.66 -7.66
N PHE A 103 12.89 -9.03 -6.60
CA PHE A 103 13.59 -7.97 -5.88
C PHE A 103 13.70 -8.30 -4.40
N GLU A 104 14.82 -7.87 -3.78
CA GLU A 104 15.04 -8.08 -2.36
C GLU A 104 14.36 -7.02 -1.49
N THR A 105 14.14 -5.81 -2.02
CA THR A 105 13.59 -4.67 -1.27
C THR A 105 12.73 -3.76 -2.13
N VAL A 106 11.88 -2.97 -1.49
CA VAL A 106 11.11 -1.89 -2.14
C VAL A 106 12.04 -0.87 -2.79
N ALA A 107 13.15 -0.49 -2.13
CA ALA A 107 14.13 0.43 -2.70
C ALA A 107 14.78 -0.12 -3.97
N ALA A 108 15.00 -1.44 -4.05
CA ALA A 108 15.55 -2.07 -5.26
C ALA A 108 14.56 -1.98 -6.43
N VAL A 109 13.27 -2.15 -6.19
CA VAL A 109 12.23 -1.89 -7.21
C VAL A 109 12.31 -0.44 -7.67
N ILE A 110 12.22 0.50 -6.74
CA ILE A 110 12.23 1.95 -7.01
C ILE A 110 13.44 2.37 -7.84
N ALA A 111 14.62 1.80 -7.57
CA ALA A 111 15.85 2.11 -8.30
C ALA A 111 15.82 1.73 -9.80
N THR A 112 14.87 0.89 -10.21
CA THR A 112 14.71 0.47 -11.62
C THR A 112 13.63 1.23 -12.39
N LEU A 113 12.87 2.09 -11.69
CA LEU A 113 11.74 2.80 -12.28
C LEU A 113 12.19 4.00 -13.11
N PRO A 114 11.55 4.25 -14.27
CA PRO A 114 11.72 5.50 -15.00
C PRO A 114 11.41 6.72 -14.14
N ALA A 115 12.08 7.82 -14.43
CA ALA A 115 11.83 9.07 -13.72
C ALA A 115 10.40 9.58 -13.97
N LYS A 116 9.80 10.23 -12.96
CA LYS A 116 8.47 10.84 -13.08
C LYS A 116 8.37 11.78 -14.30
N SER A 117 9.43 12.56 -14.58
CA SER A 117 9.48 13.48 -15.72
C SER A 117 9.33 12.76 -17.06
N ASP A 118 9.90 11.56 -17.20
CA ASP A 118 9.88 10.80 -18.44
C ASP A 118 8.47 10.26 -18.70
N MET A 119 7.83 9.76 -17.64
CA MET A 119 6.46 9.24 -17.73
C MET A 119 5.42 10.35 -17.97
N VAL A 120 5.56 11.50 -17.34
CA VAL A 120 4.66 12.66 -17.55
C VAL A 120 4.77 13.19 -18.99
N ASN A 121 5.97 13.13 -19.57
CA ASN A 121 6.24 13.57 -20.94
C ASN A 121 6.29 12.39 -21.95
N HIS A 122 5.74 11.25 -21.59
CA HIS A 122 5.74 10.05 -22.42
C HIS A 122 5.11 10.32 -23.79
N ASP A 123 5.69 9.73 -24.86
CA ASP A 123 5.18 9.85 -26.22
C ASP A 123 4.98 8.45 -26.83
N PRO A 124 3.74 8.06 -27.15
CA PRO A 124 2.49 8.82 -27.03
C PRO A 124 2.09 9.08 -25.58
N ARG A 125 1.46 10.23 -25.33
CA ARG A 125 1.05 10.66 -23.99
C ARG A 125 0.20 9.60 -23.30
N ILE A 126 0.54 9.27 -22.05
CA ILE A 126 -0.30 8.44 -21.19
C ILE A 126 -1.61 9.18 -20.93
N ARG A 127 -2.73 8.59 -21.31
CA ARG A 127 -4.05 9.17 -21.15
C ARG A 127 -4.69 8.63 -19.89
N ASP A 128 -5.56 9.41 -19.26
CA ASP A 128 -6.27 9.05 -18.04
C ASP A 128 -7.73 8.62 -18.33
N ASP A 129 -7.98 8.05 -19.51
CA ASP A 129 -9.29 7.52 -19.87
C ASP A 129 -9.40 6.02 -19.56
N ARG A 130 -10.63 5.54 -19.63
CA ARG A 130 -11.01 4.17 -19.29
C ARG A 130 -10.30 3.11 -20.12
N GLU A 131 -10.06 3.40 -21.38
CA GLU A 131 -9.48 2.51 -22.37
C GLU A 131 -7.95 2.60 -22.44
N SER A 132 -7.33 3.49 -21.65
CA SER A 132 -5.87 3.64 -21.63
C SER A 132 -5.20 2.38 -21.07
N GLU A 133 -4.50 1.68 -21.97
CA GLU A 133 -3.75 0.47 -21.67
C GLU A 133 -2.39 0.79 -21.02
N ARG A 134 -1.62 -0.25 -20.68
CA ARG A 134 -0.25 -0.12 -20.18
C ARG A 134 0.66 0.43 -21.26
N VAL A 135 1.62 1.25 -20.85
CA VAL A 135 2.76 1.62 -21.70
C VAL A 135 3.91 0.63 -21.48
N VAL A 136 4.89 0.65 -22.36
CA VAL A 136 5.99 -0.35 -22.38
C VAL A 136 6.76 -0.41 -21.05
N GLU A 137 6.90 0.71 -20.35
CA GLU A 137 7.56 0.80 -19.05
C GLU A 137 6.76 0.12 -17.92
N GLU A 138 5.47 -0.06 -18.11
CA GLU A 138 4.56 -0.73 -17.20
C GLU A 138 4.39 -2.22 -17.50
N GLU A 139 4.90 -2.71 -18.66
CA GLU A 139 4.86 -4.10 -19.06
C GLU A 139 5.91 -4.93 -18.31
N ARG A 140 5.87 -4.82 -16.97
CA ARG A 140 6.79 -5.49 -16.05
C ARG A 140 6.01 -6.01 -14.86
N ASN A 141 6.31 -7.26 -14.46
CA ASN A 141 5.85 -7.81 -13.20
C ASN A 141 7.01 -7.83 -12.19
N VAL A 142 6.73 -7.46 -10.96
CA VAL A 142 7.70 -7.50 -9.85
C VAL A 142 7.24 -8.47 -8.78
N ARG A 143 8.19 -9.12 -8.12
CA ARG A 143 7.95 -10.00 -6.97
C ARG A 143 8.93 -9.66 -5.86
N LEU A 144 8.43 -9.46 -4.63
CA LEU A 144 9.27 -9.18 -3.46
C LEU A 144 8.60 -9.59 -2.16
N SER A 145 9.41 -9.81 -1.12
CA SER A 145 8.96 -9.84 0.28
C SER A 145 9.11 -8.43 0.86
N ALA A 146 8.10 -7.99 1.61
CA ALA A 146 8.03 -6.64 2.14
C ALA A 146 7.14 -6.61 3.40
N PHE A 147 6.84 -5.42 3.91
CA PHE A 147 5.98 -5.23 5.07
C PHE A 147 4.84 -4.27 4.73
N LEU A 148 3.61 -4.68 5.03
CA LEU A 148 2.43 -3.84 4.93
C LEU A 148 2.30 -2.98 6.19
N TYR A 149 2.40 -1.66 6.01
CA TYR A 149 2.34 -0.66 7.09
C TYR A 149 0.95 -0.11 7.29
N ALA A 150 0.24 0.13 6.19
CA ALA A 150 -1.11 0.65 6.24
C ALA A 150 -1.91 0.20 5.03
N ALA A 151 -3.23 0.16 5.16
CA ALA A 151 -4.14 -0.05 4.04
C ALA A 151 -5.42 0.74 4.20
N SER A 152 -5.99 1.15 3.07
CA SER A 152 -7.33 1.73 2.98
C SER A 152 -8.09 1.12 1.81
N ARG A 153 -9.40 1.33 1.75
CA ARG A 153 -10.22 1.00 0.59
C ARG A 153 -10.61 2.27 -0.13
N GLU A 154 -10.31 2.34 -1.41
CA GLU A 154 -10.60 3.50 -2.25
C GLU A 154 -12.01 3.46 -2.88
N ASN A 155 -12.37 4.58 -3.53
CA ASN A 155 -13.71 4.74 -4.13
C ASN A 155 -13.92 3.87 -5.37
N ASP A 156 -12.85 3.42 -6.00
CA ASP A 156 -12.88 2.49 -7.13
C ASP A 156 -12.87 1.02 -6.71
N ASN A 157 -12.94 0.76 -5.41
CA ASN A 157 -12.90 -0.54 -4.75
C ASN A 157 -11.52 -1.18 -4.66
N ASP A 158 -10.47 -0.50 -5.03
CA ASP A 158 -9.12 -0.97 -4.80
C ASP A 158 -8.78 -0.91 -3.30
N PHE A 159 -7.98 -1.85 -2.82
CA PHE A 159 -7.32 -1.73 -1.54
C PHE A 159 -5.93 -1.14 -1.76
N HIS A 160 -5.74 0.07 -1.26
CA HIS A 160 -4.51 0.83 -1.37
C HIS A 160 -3.59 0.50 -0.19
N LEU A 161 -2.44 -0.07 -0.47
CA LEU A 161 -1.48 -0.60 0.48
C LEU A 161 -0.23 0.27 0.52
N ILE A 162 0.20 0.68 1.70
CA ILE A 162 1.52 1.31 1.91
C ILE A 162 2.49 0.23 2.35
N VAL A 163 3.45 -0.04 1.50
CA VAL A 163 4.40 -1.16 1.66
C VAL A 163 5.82 -0.63 1.80
N GLY A 164 6.54 -1.11 2.79
CA GLY A 164 7.94 -0.76 3.06
C GLY A 164 8.84 -1.98 3.18
N GLN A 165 10.14 -1.74 3.32
CA GLN A 165 11.14 -2.81 3.26
C GLN A 165 11.63 -3.32 4.62
N ASN A 166 11.57 -2.48 5.67
CA ASN A 166 12.19 -2.83 6.94
C ASN A 166 11.55 -2.11 8.13
N PRO A 167 10.76 -2.81 8.96
CA PRO A 167 10.08 -2.19 10.11
C PRO A 167 11.04 -1.75 11.23
N GLN A 168 12.32 -2.11 11.16
CA GLN A 168 13.34 -1.78 12.14
C GLN A 168 14.45 -0.89 11.55
N GLY A 169 14.35 -0.53 10.27
CA GLY A 169 15.35 0.24 9.55
C GLY A 169 15.32 1.73 9.88
N GLN A 170 16.48 2.37 9.76
CA GLN A 170 16.60 3.81 9.92
C GLN A 170 16.25 4.58 8.64
N GLU A 171 16.21 3.89 7.50
CA GLU A 171 15.91 4.44 6.17
C GLU A 171 14.75 3.69 5.56
N GLU A 172 13.56 3.91 6.09
CA GLU A 172 12.35 3.32 5.54
C GLU A 172 11.96 4.06 4.25
N VAL A 173 11.66 3.27 3.22
CA VAL A 173 11.15 3.74 1.94
C VAL A 173 9.86 3.00 1.64
N TYR A 174 8.84 3.74 1.27
CA TYR A 174 7.53 3.19 0.98
C TYR A 174 7.19 3.29 -0.51
N MET A 175 6.34 2.38 -0.93
CA MET A 175 5.73 2.35 -2.25
C MET A 175 4.27 1.94 -2.11
N THR A 176 3.42 2.48 -2.97
CA THR A 176 2.02 2.06 -3.08
C THR A 176 1.92 0.73 -3.81
N MET A 177 1.06 -0.14 -3.32
CA MET A 177 0.64 -1.36 -4.01
C MET A 177 -0.87 -1.52 -3.89
N GLU A 178 -1.54 -2.12 -4.89
CA GLU A 178 -3.00 -2.18 -4.89
C GLU A 178 -3.54 -3.58 -5.19
N VAL A 179 -4.44 -4.02 -4.30
CA VAL A 179 -5.31 -5.17 -4.57
C VAL A 179 -6.56 -4.65 -5.25
N SER A 180 -6.62 -4.80 -6.56
CA SER A 180 -7.68 -4.21 -7.39
C SER A 180 -9.08 -4.69 -7.03
N GLY A 181 -10.06 -3.82 -7.26
CA GLY A 181 -11.44 -4.21 -7.52
C GLY A 181 -11.49 -5.21 -8.69
N LEU A 182 -12.55 -5.97 -8.79
CA LEU A 182 -12.63 -7.07 -9.75
C LEU A 182 -13.09 -6.59 -11.14
N PRO A 183 -12.45 -7.07 -12.22
CA PRO A 183 -12.98 -6.92 -13.56
C PRO A 183 -14.24 -7.77 -13.73
N GLN A 184 -14.90 -7.67 -14.89
CA GLN A 184 -15.98 -8.59 -15.24
C GLN A 184 -15.51 -10.05 -15.17
N ALA A 185 -16.39 -10.96 -14.74
CA ALA A 185 -16.08 -12.38 -14.56
C ALA A 185 -15.59 -13.10 -15.84
N SER A 186 -15.87 -12.52 -17.01
CA SER A 186 -15.39 -13.03 -18.31
C SER A 186 -13.98 -12.56 -18.69
N ALA A 187 -13.35 -11.66 -17.92
CA ALA A 187 -12.01 -11.19 -18.21
C ALA A 187 -10.95 -12.25 -17.87
N ASP A 188 -9.93 -12.35 -18.67
CA ASP A 188 -8.84 -13.34 -18.51
C ASP A 188 -8.10 -13.18 -17.17
N THR A 189 -8.02 -11.95 -16.65
CA THR A 189 -7.37 -11.61 -15.37
C THR A 189 -8.24 -11.89 -14.15
N PHE A 190 -9.57 -12.09 -14.32
CA PHE A 190 -10.53 -12.18 -13.22
C PHE A 190 -10.13 -13.20 -12.15
N ALA A 191 -9.82 -14.43 -12.56
CA ALA A 191 -9.52 -15.50 -11.62
C ALA A 191 -8.28 -15.20 -10.76
N LYS A 192 -7.26 -14.60 -11.36
CA LYS A 192 -6.00 -14.26 -10.68
C LYS A 192 -6.20 -13.09 -9.71
N LEU A 193 -6.86 -12.02 -10.15
CA LEU A 193 -7.16 -10.85 -9.31
C LEU A 193 -8.12 -11.20 -8.18
N LYS A 194 -9.13 -12.04 -8.46
CA LYS A 194 -10.03 -12.53 -7.44
C LYS A 194 -9.30 -13.36 -6.38
N SER A 195 -8.37 -14.22 -6.77
CA SER A 195 -7.59 -15.00 -5.81
C SER A 195 -6.76 -14.11 -4.89
N ALA A 196 -6.08 -13.08 -5.42
CA ALA A 196 -5.33 -12.14 -4.61
C ALA A 196 -6.24 -11.36 -3.65
N ARG A 197 -7.40 -10.92 -4.13
CA ARG A 197 -8.39 -10.20 -3.32
C ARG A 197 -9.01 -11.09 -2.23
N ASP A 198 -9.38 -12.31 -2.56
CA ASP A 198 -9.93 -13.27 -1.57
C ASP A 198 -8.91 -13.58 -0.46
N LEU A 199 -7.62 -13.72 -0.81
CA LEU A 199 -6.55 -13.93 0.18
C LEU A 199 -6.37 -12.70 1.07
N PHE A 200 -6.39 -11.50 0.50
CA PHE A 200 -6.33 -10.25 1.25
C PHE A 200 -7.52 -10.14 2.22
N GLN A 201 -8.73 -10.24 1.72
CA GLN A 201 -9.94 -10.15 2.54
C GLN A 201 -10.01 -11.27 3.57
N GLY A 202 -9.59 -12.47 3.21
CA GLY A 202 -9.55 -13.62 4.13
C GLY A 202 -8.60 -13.43 5.31
N PHE A 203 -7.45 -12.75 5.09
CA PHE A 203 -6.53 -12.41 6.17
C PHE A 203 -7.13 -11.40 7.16
N PHE A 204 -7.83 -10.39 6.65
CA PHE A 204 -8.41 -9.33 7.46
C PHE A 204 -9.78 -9.70 8.06
N GLY A 205 -10.54 -10.56 7.41
CA GLY A 205 -11.88 -10.97 7.86
C GLY A 205 -12.82 -9.78 8.05
N ASP A 206 -13.39 -9.65 9.23
CA ASP A 206 -14.29 -8.56 9.63
C ASP A 206 -13.56 -7.22 9.88
N LYS A 207 -12.22 -7.24 9.89
CA LYS A 207 -11.35 -6.06 10.02
C LYS A 207 -10.78 -5.60 8.68
N THR A 208 -11.42 -5.96 7.57
CA THR A 208 -11.03 -5.47 6.24
C THR A 208 -10.99 -3.93 6.23
N PRO A 209 -9.90 -3.31 5.70
CA PRO A 209 -9.73 -1.87 5.70
C PRO A 209 -10.91 -1.11 5.09
N GLY A 210 -11.27 0.01 5.70
CA GLY A 210 -12.27 0.95 5.22
C GLY A 210 -11.68 2.11 4.43
N ALA A 211 -12.45 3.20 4.29
CA ALA A 211 -12.04 4.38 3.52
C ALA A 211 -10.91 5.20 4.17
N THR A 212 -10.63 5.01 5.45
CA THR A 212 -9.49 5.62 6.15
C THR A 212 -8.39 4.59 6.29
N TYR A 213 -7.14 5.07 6.36
CA TYR A 213 -6.02 4.17 6.57
C TYR A 213 -6.06 3.51 7.94
N ASP A 214 -5.98 2.19 7.94
CA ASP A 214 -5.65 1.38 9.09
C ASP A 214 -4.14 1.12 9.07
N PHE A 215 -3.41 1.53 10.12
CA PHE A 215 -1.99 1.26 10.29
C PHE A 215 -1.79 0.02 11.14
N TYR A 216 -0.78 -0.78 10.80
CA TYR A 216 -0.51 -2.07 11.45
C TYR A 216 0.75 -2.03 12.31
N ASP A 217 0.62 -2.51 13.56
CA ASP A 217 1.71 -2.55 14.53
C ASP A 217 1.80 -3.96 15.19
N PRO A 218 2.89 -4.69 14.95
CA PRO A 218 3.97 -4.40 14.01
C PRO A 218 3.50 -4.44 12.54
N PRO A 219 4.24 -3.89 11.55
CA PRO A 219 3.92 -4.05 10.14
C PRO A 219 3.85 -5.52 9.74
N ILE A 220 2.92 -5.84 8.84
CA ILE A 220 2.57 -7.21 8.47
C ILE A 220 3.54 -7.73 7.39
N PRO A 221 4.28 -8.82 7.61
CA PRO A 221 5.14 -9.39 6.58
C PRO A 221 4.29 -9.97 5.44
N ILE A 222 4.60 -9.58 4.21
CA ILE A 222 3.91 -10.03 3.00
C ILE A 222 4.91 -10.41 1.92
N ARG A 223 4.49 -11.31 1.03
CA ARG A 223 5.11 -11.53 -0.28
C ARG A 223 4.10 -11.16 -1.34
N VAL A 224 4.52 -10.34 -2.29
CA VAL A 224 3.65 -9.83 -3.35
C VAL A 224 4.25 -10.09 -4.73
N GLU A 225 3.36 -10.28 -5.71
CA GLU A 225 3.65 -10.21 -7.14
C GLU A 225 2.58 -9.35 -7.79
N GLY A 226 2.99 -8.50 -8.73
CA GLY A 226 2.06 -7.67 -9.48
C GLY A 226 2.76 -6.88 -10.57
N SER A 227 1.96 -6.16 -11.35
CA SER A 227 2.44 -5.37 -12.49
C SER A 227 2.76 -3.94 -12.07
N LEU A 228 3.81 -3.35 -12.66
CA LEU A 228 4.12 -1.94 -12.44
C LEU A 228 3.05 -1.06 -13.11
N PHE A 229 2.75 0.05 -12.47
CA PHE A 229 1.78 1.03 -12.95
C PHE A 229 2.24 2.44 -12.57
N PHE A 230 2.15 3.38 -13.51
CA PHE A 230 2.45 4.79 -13.26
C PHE A 230 1.16 5.56 -13.04
N ASP A 231 0.94 6.03 -11.81
CA ASP A 231 -0.29 6.75 -11.48
C ASP A 231 -0.24 8.20 -11.97
N MET A 232 -0.88 8.44 -13.13
CA MET A 232 -1.02 9.77 -13.72
C MET A 232 -1.84 10.73 -12.87
N SER A 233 -2.75 10.23 -12.02
CA SER A 233 -3.60 11.08 -11.16
C SER A 233 -2.76 11.81 -10.11
N HIS A 234 -1.68 11.18 -9.64
CA HIS A 234 -0.70 11.76 -8.73
C HIS A 234 0.45 12.52 -9.42
N ALA A 235 0.47 12.54 -10.76
CA ALA A 235 1.54 13.20 -11.50
C ALA A 235 1.60 14.73 -11.27
N HIS A 236 0.44 15.35 -11.07
CA HIS A 236 0.28 16.80 -10.91
C HIS A 236 -0.33 17.21 -9.57
N GLY A 237 -0.51 16.28 -8.66
CA GLY A 237 -1.19 16.47 -7.38
C GLY A 237 -0.33 16.14 -6.16
N GLN A 238 -1.00 15.77 -5.09
CA GLN A 238 -0.37 15.32 -3.86
C GLN A 238 0.22 13.91 -4.06
N SER A 239 1.25 13.59 -3.28
CA SER A 239 1.80 12.23 -3.23
C SER A 239 0.74 11.24 -2.76
N PRO A 240 0.77 9.99 -3.23
CA PRO A 240 -0.14 8.95 -2.74
C PRO A 240 0.10 8.65 -1.26
N GLY A 241 -0.90 8.10 -0.60
CA GLY A 241 -0.80 7.62 0.77
C GLY A 241 -1.00 8.68 1.85
N PRO A 242 -0.85 8.29 3.13
CA PRO A 242 -1.04 9.18 4.27
C PRO A 242 -0.01 10.33 4.28
N PRO A 243 -0.40 11.56 4.61
CA PRO A 243 0.51 12.72 4.63
C PRO A 243 1.77 12.51 5.46
N THR A 244 1.68 11.76 6.55
CA THR A 244 2.81 11.46 7.45
C THR A 244 3.89 10.60 6.80
N LEU A 245 3.56 9.84 5.75
CA LEU A 245 4.49 8.96 5.03
C LEU A 245 5.03 9.55 3.73
N HIS A 246 4.46 10.66 3.22
CA HIS A 246 4.88 11.31 1.98
C HIS A 246 6.39 11.57 1.87
N PRO A 247 7.11 12.01 2.93
CA PRO A 247 8.56 12.24 2.84
C PRO A 247 9.38 10.98 2.50
N HIS A 248 8.80 9.81 2.70
CA HIS A 248 9.44 8.51 2.46
C HIS A 248 8.84 7.75 1.27
N MET A 249 7.98 8.42 0.48
CA MET A 249 7.36 7.89 -0.74
C MET A 249 7.93 8.63 -1.96
N PRO A 250 9.12 8.23 -2.45
CA PRO A 250 9.85 8.99 -3.46
C PRO A 250 9.27 8.90 -4.87
N VAL A 251 8.32 7.98 -5.10
CA VAL A 251 7.74 7.71 -6.41
C VAL A 251 6.22 7.68 -6.36
N ILE A 252 5.61 7.90 -7.52
CA ILE A 252 4.17 7.71 -7.75
C ILE A 252 3.91 6.46 -8.60
N TRP A 253 4.93 5.64 -8.81
CA TRP A 253 4.80 4.30 -9.34
C TRP A 253 4.19 3.39 -8.30
N GLU A 254 3.39 2.45 -8.76
CA GLU A 254 2.67 1.48 -7.96
C GLU A 254 2.90 0.06 -8.47
N VAL A 255 2.63 -0.91 -7.63
CA VAL A 255 2.37 -2.28 -8.07
C VAL A 255 0.85 -2.43 -8.16
N HIS A 256 0.32 -2.32 -9.37
CA HIS A 256 -1.11 -2.35 -9.65
C HIS A 256 -1.41 -3.05 -11.00
N PRO A 257 -2.13 -4.16 -10.99
CA PRO A 257 -2.70 -4.84 -9.82
C PRO A 257 -1.68 -5.77 -9.14
N ILE A 258 -1.89 -5.99 -7.83
CA ILE A 258 -1.32 -7.16 -7.17
C ILE A 258 -2.00 -8.40 -7.74
N SER A 259 -1.22 -9.29 -8.33
CA SER A 259 -1.69 -10.54 -8.94
C SER A 259 -1.51 -11.76 -8.04
N SER A 260 -0.68 -11.63 -6.99
CA SER A 260 -0.52 -12.61 -5.91
C SER A 260 -0.11 -11.91 -4.63
N ILE A 261 -0.68 -12.30 -3.50
CA ILE A 261 -0.30 -11.85 -2.18
C ILE A 261 -0.30 -13.04 -1.22
N GLU A 262 0.74 -13.12 -0.39
CA GLU A 262 0.86 -14.07 0.70
C GLU A 262 1.18 -13.32 1.98
N PHE A 263 0.53 -13.69 3.08
CA PHE A 263 0.84 -13.16 4.40
C PHE A 263 1.78 -14.15 5.08
N GLU A 264 3.01 -13.70 5.35
CA GLU A 264 4.01 -14.54 5.98
C GLU A 264 3.83 -14.55 7.51
N PRO A 265 4.20 -15.64 8.19
CA PRO A 265 4.22 -15.67 9.65
C PRO A 265 5.10 -14.54 10.17
N GLY A 266 4.60 -13.77 11.13
CA GLY A 266 5.41 -12.75 11.80
C GLY A 266 6.60 -13.37 12.54
N PRO A 267 7.63 -12.57 12.88
CA PRO A 267 8.84 -13.07 13.54
C PRO A 267 8.62 -13.72 14.91
N ASN A 268 7.39 -13.71 15.39
CA ASN A 268 6.95 -14.32 16.66
C ASN A 268 5.81 -15.34 16.50
N ALA A 269 5.60 -15.86 15.29
CA ALA A 269 4.60 -16.90 15.02
C ALA A 269 5.16 -18.30 15.25
#